data_874a2bd78d7dc1b5c20b9ab72210df88
#
_entry.id   874a2bd78d7dc1b5c20b9ab72210df88
#
_cell.length_a   1.000
_cell.length_b   1.000
_cell.length_c   1.000
_cell.angle_alpha   90.00
_cell.angle_beta   90.00
_cell.angle_gamma   90.00
#
_symmetry.space_group_name_H-M   'P 1'
#
loop_
_entity.id
_entity.type
_entity.pdbx_description
1 polymer ?
#
loop_
_entity_poly.entity_id
_entity_poly.type
_entity_poly.pdbx_seq_one_letter_code
_entity_poly.pdbx_strand_id
1 'polypeptide(L)'
;MSAVSEQIVPGLGGVPETLLIPLWARAVEQRQANPIIHDPEASRIVASLDYDFECFGEKRVEVENFCIRARVMDQLVSGILKQSSPRRNVVEFGPGLDTRCSRIGAKVPHWLEVDLPEVISLRSRFLPATGNRTMVGSSMLDDAWIEAIREKCDVPPLFIAEGVFYFFSKEQIREFMKRLSDAFPGSDLVFDAVSSWYLKLANLRHPLSSSRLQFSLRSHAAEIPEWDAGFGIKNYIGFGDSPAYDHVIHRFPMWKRVLRKICPYSRHAFMVVHVGMPAEVRQA
;
A
#
# COMPACT_ATOMS: atom_id res chain seq x y z
N MET A 1 -7.02 -20.08 34.34
CA MET A 1 -5.66 -20.20 33.76
C MET A 1 -5.77 -19.75 32.31
N SER A 2 -5.32 -18.52 31.99
CA SER A 2 -5.27 -18.02 30.61
C SER A 2 -4.18 -18.80 29.90
N ALA A 3 -4.52 -19.52 28.84
CA ALA A 3 -3.52 -20.12 27.95
C ALA A 3 -2.66 -19.00 27.41
N VAL A 4 -1.38 -19.01 27.75
CA VAL A 4 -0.36 -18.16 27.11
C VAL A 4 -0.35 -18.61 25.65
N SER A 5 -0.96 -17.84 24.77
CA SER A 5 -0.88 -18.12 23.33
C SER A 5 0.59 -18.00 22.94
N GLU A 6 1.13 -19.08 22.38
CA GLU A 6 2.49 -19.13 21.89
C GLU A 6 2.70 -17.98 20.89
N GLN A 7 3.67 -17.12 21.20
CA GLN A 7 3.99 -15.99 20.31
C GLN A 7 4.62 -16.50 19.02
N ILE A 8 4.35 -15.82 17.94
CA ILE A 8 4.77 -16.23 16.60
C ILE A 8 6.01 -15.45 16.19
N VAL A 9 7.11 -16.14 15.95
CA VAL A 9 8.31 -15.57 15.33
C VAL A 9 7.99 -15.26 13.86
N PRO A 10 8.19 -14.03 13.38
CA PRO A 10 7.88 -13.67 11.99
C PRO A 10 8.66 -14.49 10.95
N GLY A 11 9.92 -14.82 11.22
CA GLY A 11 10.77 -15.62 10.33
C GLY A 11 11.07 -14.95 8.98
N LEU A 12 10.96 -13.62 8.92
CA LEU A 12 11.20 -12.82 7.73
C LEU A 12 12.56 -12.15 7.83
N GLY A 13 13.19 -11.85 6.67
CA GLY A 13 14.42 -11.10 6.60
C GLY A 13 14.46 -10.18 5.39
N GLY A 14 15.29 -9.14 5.45
CA GLY A 14 15.46 -8.19 4.35
C GLY A 14 14.23 -7.34 4.07
N VAL A 15 13.85 -7.21 2.78
CA VAL A 15 12.69 -6.39 2.38
C VAL A 15 11.38 -6.88 2.99
N PRO A 16 11.05 -8.19 3.03
CA PRO A 16 9.84 -8.68 3.69
C PRO A 16 9.70 -8.24 5.15
N GLU A 17 10.78 -8.12 5.92
CA GLU A 17 10.70 -7.66 7.31
C GLU A 17 10.15 -6.23 7.45
N THR A 18 10.30 -5.40 6.41
CA THR A 18 9.81 -4.01 6.43
C THR A 18 8.29 -3.91 6.56
N LEU A 19 7.53 -4.99 6.31
CA LEU A 19 6.08 -5.04 6.52
C LEU A 19 5.68 -4.85 8.00
N LEU A 20 6.59 -5.14 8.94
CA LEU A 20 6.35 -4.97 10.38
C LEU A 20 6.26 -3.49 10.78
N ILE A 21 6.92 -2.58 10.05
CA ILE A 21 6.93 -1.15 10.36
C ILE A 21 5.51 -0.53 10.20
N PRO A 22 4.82 -0.66 9.06
CA PRO A 22 3.46 -0.11 8.93
C PRO A 22 2.44 -0.83 9.83
N LEU A 23 2.62 -2.12 10.12
CA LEU A 23 1.81 -2.83 11.09
C LEU A 23 1.94 -2.22 12.49
N TRP A 24 3.18 -2.07 12.97
CA TRP A 24 3.48 -1.46 14.25
C TRP A 24 2.96 -0.01 14.32
N ALA A 25 3.15 0.76 13.25
CA ALA A 25 2.66 2.13 13.19
C ALA A 25 1.15 2.22 13.41
N ARG A 26 0.35 1.36 12.75
CA ARG A 26 -1.10 1.32 12.95
C ARG A 26 -1.49 0.86 14.37
N ALA A 27 -0.75 -0.09 14.94
CA ALA A 27 -0.98 -0.55 16.31
C ALA A 27 -0.68 0.53 17.35
N VAL A 28 0.38 1.33 17.14
CA VAL A 28 0.72 2.48 18.00
C VAL A 28 -0.34 3.57 17.87
N GLU A 29 -0.74 3.89 16.64
CA GLU A 29 -1.73 4.93 16.36
C GLU A 29 -3.10 4.58 16.94
N GLN A 30 -3.49 3.30 16.96
CA GLN A 30 -4.74 2.82 17.57
C GLN A 30 -4.90 3.22 19.04
N ARG A 31 -3.80 3.47 19.76
CA ARG A 31 -3.80 3.88 21.18
C ARG A 31 -4.06 5.37 21.38
N GLN A 32 -4.10 6.17 20.32
CA GLN A 32 -4.36 7.61 20.41
C GLN A 32 -5.84 7.86 20.71
N ALA A 33 -6.14 8.93 21.44
CA ALA A 33 -7.53 9.34 21.74
C ALA A 33 -8.34 9.66 20.48
N ASN A 34 -7.66 10.16 19.44
CA ASN A 34 -8.25 10.48 18.14
C ASN A 34 -7.31 9.98 17.03
N PRO A 35 -7.37 8.68 16.67
CA PRO A 35 -6.43 8.07 15.76
C PRO A 35 -6.68 8.47 14.29
N ILE A 36 -5.61 8.56 13.51
CA ILE A 36 -5.67 8.75 12.04
C ILE A 36 -6.45 7.60 11.40
N ILE A 37 -6.18 6.38 11.87
CA ILE A 37 -6.76 5.15 11.38
C ILE A 37 -7.18 4.26 12.54
N HIS A 38 -8.32 3.60 12.40
CA HIS A 38 -8.81 2.63 13.39
C HIS A 38 -8.49 1.22 12.92
N ASP A 39 -7.54 0.56 13.60
CA ASP A 39 -7.06 -0.78 13.25
C ASP A 39 -6.77 -1.65 14.49
N PRO A 40 -7.79 -2.14 15.17
CA PRO A 40 -7.63 -3.01 16.34
C PRO A 40 -6.98 -4.35 15.98
N GLU A 41 -7.13 -4.82 14.73
CA GLU A 41 -6.47 -6.04 14.27
C GLU A 41 -4.94 -5.88 14.22
N ALA A 42 -4.43 -4.73 13.79
CA ALA A 42 -2.99 -4.46 13.84
C ALA A 42 -2.45 -4.58 15.27
N SER A 43 -3.17 -4.05 16.27
CA SER A 43 -2.79 -4.19 17.68
C SER A 43 -2.79 -5.65 18.16
N ARG A 44 -3.78 -6.44 17.73
CA ARG A 44 -3.87 -7.87 18.04
C ARG A 44 -2.70 -8.66 17.42
N ILE A 45 -2.38 -8.38 16.16
CA ILE A 45 -1.28 -9.04 15.46
C ILE A 45 0.05 -8.70 16.12
N VAL A 46 0.33 -7.42 16.39
CA VAL A 46 1.56 -6.98 17.09
C VAL A 46 1.72 -7.69 18.43
N ALA A 47 0.64 -7.79 19.23
CA ALA A 47 0.68 -8.47 20.53
C ALA A 47 0.93 -9.99 20.43
N SER A 48 0.68 -10.61 19.28
CA SER A 48 0.85 -12.04 19.03
C SER A 48 2.19 -12.39 18.38
N LEU A 49 2.99 -11.39 17.97
CA LEU A 49 4.31 -11.59 17.37
C LEU A 49 5.39 -11.56 18.42
N ASP A 50 6.33 -12.53 18.32
CA ASP A 50 7.60 -12.51 19.04
C ASP A 50 8.61 -11.70 18.23
N TYR A 51 8.58 -10.39 18.41
CA TYR A 51 9.44 -9.44 17.71
C TYR A 51 9.68 -8.20 18.57
N ASP A 52 10.91 -7.74 18.59
CA ASP A 52 11.30 -6.50 19.29
C ASP A 52 10.90 -5.27 18.47
N PHE A 53 9.67 -4.81 18.66
CA PHE A 53 9.16 -3.59 18.03
C PHE A 53 9.79 -2.30 18.58
N GLU A 54 10.52 -2.34 19.70
CA GLU A 54 11.22 -1.17 20.24
C GLU A 54 12.38 -0.76 19.33
N CYS A 55 12.90 -1.68 18.51
CA CYS A 55 13.92 -1.39 17.50
C CYS A 55 13.49 -0.31 16.49
N PHE A 56 12.18 -0.13 16.27
CA PHE A 56 11.65 0.93 15.39
C PHE A 56 11.69 2.31 16.06
N GLY A 57 11.88 2.37 17.38
CA GLY A 57 12.08 3.59 18.16
C GLY A 57 10.86 4.53 18.17
N GLU A 58 10.99 5.62 18.93
CA GLU A 58 9.93 6.64 19.05
C GLU A 58 9.86 7.60 17.84
N LYS A 59 10.04 7.11 16.62
CA LYS A 59 9.97 7.96 15.42
C LYS A 59 8.52 8.31 15.08
N ARG A 60 7.86 9.09 15.93
CA ARG A 60 6.47 9.55 15.78
C ARG A 60 6.13 10.01 14.37
N VAL A 61 7.02 10.75 13.75
CA VAL A 61 6.80 11.30 12.39
C VAL A 61 6.64 10.20 11.33
N GLU A 62 7.28 9.05 11.53
CA GLU A 62 7.12 7.91 10.61
C GLU A 62 5.80 7.20 10.85
N VAL A 63 5.35 7.06 12.11
CA VAL A 63 4.04 6.49 12.46
C VAL A 63 2.91 7.23 11.76
N GLU A 64 2.90 8.57 11.87
CA GLU A 64 1.86 9.39 11.25
C GLU A 64 1.85 9.24 9.72
N ASN A 65 3.03 9.22 9.07
CA ASN A 65 3.10 9.05 7.62
C ASN A 65 2.53 7.69 7.15
N PHE A 66 2.85 6.59 7.83
CA PHE A 66 2.29 5.27 7.51
C PHE A 66 0.76 5.24 7.70
N CYS A 67 0.26 5.86 8.77
CA CYS A 67 -1.17 5.91 9.06
C CYS A 67 -1.93 6.84 8.11
N ILE A 68 -1.35 8.00 7.72
CA ILE A 68 -1.90 8.88 6.69
C ILE A 68 -1.99 8.13 5.36
N ARG A 69 -0.92 7.41 4.97
CA ARG A 69 -0.90 6.59 3.76
C ARG A 69 -2.06 5.60 3.74
N ALA A 70 -2.14 4.75 4.76
CA ALA A 70 -3.19 3.75 4.87
C ALA A 70 -4.59 4.39 4.84
N ARG A 71 -4.80 5.50 5.55
CA ARG A 71 -6.08 6.22 5.57
C ARG A 71 -6.46 6.78 4.21
N VAL A 72 -5.52 7.41 3.49
CA VAL A 72 -5.75 7.98 2.15
C VAL A 72 -6.07 6.86 1.16
N MET A 73 -5.31 5.77 1.19
CA MET A 73 -5.56 4.58 0.36
C MET A 73 -6.94 3.98 0.65
N ASP A 74 -7.29 3.76 1.92
CA ASP A 74 -8.59 3.19 2.31
C ASP A 74 -9.76 4.06 1.84
N GLN A 75 -9.63 5.39 1.97
CA GLN A 75 -10.67 6.33 1.52
C GLN A 75 -10.84 6.30 0.00
N LEU A 76 -9.74 6.32 -0.75
CA LEU A 76 -9.78 6.28 -2.21
C LEU A 76 -10.36 4.96 -2.72
N VAL A 77 -9.85 3.83 -2.23
CA VAL A 77 -10.33 2.48 -2.58
C VAL A 77 -11.81 2.32 -2.25
N SER A 78 -12.22 2.72 -1.05
CA SER A 78 -13.63 2.67 -0.62
C SER A 78 -14.54 3.52 -1.50
N GLY A 79 -14.05 4.71 -1.92
CA GLY A 79 -14.76 5.60 -2.86
C GLY A 79 -14.96 4.95 -4.23
N ILE A 80 -13.91 4.35 -4.79
CA ILE A 80 -13.96 3.64 -6.08
C ILE A 80 -14.95 2.47 -6.00
N LEU A 81 -14.86 1.64 -4.96
CA LEU A 81 -15.72 0.46 -4.81
C LEU A 81 -17.20 0.82 -4.65
N LYS A 82 -17.51 1.92 -3.96
CA LYS A 82 -18.90 2.41 -3.81
C LYS A 82 -19.51 2.88 -5.13
N GLN A 83 -18.70 3.40 -6.04
CA GLN A 83 -19.14 3.91 -7.34
C GLN A 83 -19.12 2.84 -8.44
N SER A 84 -18.51 1.68 -8.18
CA SER A 84 -18.37 0.60 -9.17
C SER A 84 -19.69 -0.12 -9.41
N SER A 85 -20.11 -0.16 -10.67
CA SER A 85 -21.25 -0.97 -11.13
C SER A 85 -20.88 -1.59 -12.50
N PRO A 86 -20.83 -2.93 -12.61
CA PRO A 86 -21.02 -3.94 -11.56
C PRO A 86 -19.95 -3.88 -10.46
N ARG A 87 -20.19 -4.59 -9.35
CA ARG A 87 -19.21 -4.70 -8.26
C ARG A 87 -17.93 -5.34 -8.74
N ARG A 88 -16.81 -4.73 -8.40
CA ARG A 88 -15.47 -5.18 -8.80
C ARG A 88 -14.84 -6.06 -7.74
N ASN A 89 -14.05 -7.02 -8.19
CA ASN A 89 -13.09 -7.70 -7.35
C ASN A 89 -11.93 -6.78 -6.99
N VAL A 90 -11.28 -7.04 -5.88
CA VAL A 90 -10.06 -6.36 -5.45
C VAL A 90 -8.89 -7.33 -5.50
N VAL A 91 -7.76 -6.87 -6.01
CA VAL A 91 -6.49 -7.60 -6.00
C VAL A 91 -5.45 -6.70 -5.34
N GLU A 92 -4.90 -7.15 -4.22
CA GLU A 92 -3.90 -6.42 -3.46
C GLU A 92 -2.54 -7.10 -3.59
N PHE A 93 -1.56 -6.39 -4.15
CA PHE A 93 -0.17 -6.82 -4.27
C PHE A 93 0.63 -6.36 -3.06
N GLY A 94 1.42 -7.28 -2.49
CA GLY A 94 2.25 -7.00 -1.34
C GLY A 94 1.48 -6.54 -0.10
N PRO A 95 0.34 -7.19 0.28
CA PRO A 95 -0.43 -6.76 1.45
C PRO A 95 0.32 -6.91 2.77
N GLY A 96 1.39 -7.71 2.82
CA GLY A 96 2.11 -7.97 4.05
C GLY A 96 1.18 -8.39 5.19
N LEU A 97 1.17 -7.63 6.29
CA LEU A 97 0.21 -7.76 7.39
C LEU A 97 -0.81 -6.60 7.43
N ASP A 98 -1.15 -6.06 6.25
CA ASP A 98 -2.23 -5.06 6.18
C ASP A 98 -3.60 -5.73 6.40
N THR A 99 -4.46 -5.02 7.10
CA THR A 99 -5.81 -5.43 7.48
C THR A 99 -6.90 -4.70 6.68
N ARG A 100 -6.54 -4.12 5.52
CA ARG A 100 -7.41 -3.27 4.69
C ARG A 100 -8.73 -3.94 4.34
N CYS A 101 -8.71 -5.21 3.96
CA CYS A 101 -9.92 -5.96 3.67
C CYS A 101 -10.94 -5.87 4.81
N SER A 102 -10.47 -6.06 6.05
CA SER A 102 -11.31 -5.93 7.26
C SER A 102 -11.69 -4.48 7.54
N ARG A 103 -10.73 -3.54 7.44
CA ARG A 103 -10.97 -2.11 7.75
C ARG A 103 -11.99 -1.46 6.82
N ILE A 104 -11.90 -1.73 5.52
CA ILE A 104 -12.83 -1.17 4.55
C ILE A 104 -14.21 -1.81 4.69
N GLY A 105 -14.29 -3.09 5.05
CA GLY A 105 -15.56 -3.80 5.20
C GLY A 105 -16.41 -3.80 3.93
N ALA A 106 -15.80 -3.61 2.76
CA ALA A 106 -16.51 -3.52 1.49
C ALA A 106 -17.09 -4.87 1.10
N LYS A 107 -18.33 -4.86 0.65
CA LYS A 107 -18.98 -6.04 0.05
C LYS A 107 -18.48 -6.20 -1.39
N VAL A 108 -17.30 -6.75 -1.57
CA VAL A 108 -16.75 -7.12 -2.88
C VAL A 108 -16.98 -8.61 -3.16
N PRO A 109 -17.12 -9.04 -4.41
CA PRO A 109 -17.27 -10.46 -4.75
C PRO A 109 -16.06 -11.26 -4.26
N HIS A 110 -14.85 -10.84 -4.60
CA HIS A 110 -13.60 -11.44 -4.14
C HIS A 110 -12.55 -10.39 -3.78
N TRP A 111 -11.76 -10.71 -2.75
CA TRP A 111 -10.55 -9.99 -2.36
C TRP A 111 -9.36 -10.96 -2.48
N LEU A 112 -8.52 -10.74 -3.48
CA LEU A 112 -7.34 -11.56 -3.71
C LEU A 112 -6.10 -10.82 -3.18
N GLU A 113 -5.23 -11.55 -2.49
CA GLU A 113 -4.01 -11.03 -1.88
C GLU A 113 -2.82 -11.80 -2.46
N VAL A 114 -1.95 -11.08 -3.15
CA VAL A 114 -0.75 -11.62 -3.81
C VAL A 114 0.48 -11.09 -3.09
N ASP A 115 1.26 -11.99 -2.52
CA ASP A 115 2.53 -11.65 -1.85
C ASP A 115 3.50 -12.84 -1.92
N LEU A 116 4.73 -12.63 -1.52
CA LEU A 116 5.73 -13.69 -1.47
C LEU A 116 5.24 -14.88 -0.61
N PRO A 117 5.57 -16.12 -0.97
CA PRO A 117 5.07 -17.31 -0.27
C PRO A 117 5.29 -17.29 1.25
N GLU A 118 6.45 -16.82 1.71
CA GLU A 118 6.77 -16.68 3.13
C GLU A 118 5.90 -15.63 3.83
N VAL A 119 5.56 -14.54 3.14
CA VAL A 119 4.66 -13.50 3.67
C VAL A 119 3.23 -14.02 3.76
N ILE A 120 2.75 -14.73 2.74
CA ILE A 120 1.43 -15.38 2.74
C ILE A 120 1.34 -16.42 3.86
N SER A 121 2.40 -17.21 4.07
CA SER A 121 2.46 -18.18 5.17
C SER A 121 2.31 -17.49 6.54
N LEU A 122 3.00 -16.38 6.78
CA LEU A 122 2.85 -15.61 8.02
C LEU A 122 1.46 -14.98 8.11
N ARG A 123 1.00 -14.34 7.04
CA ARG A 123 -0.29 -13.65 6.97
C ARG A 123 -1.47 -14.56 7.29
N SER A 124 -1.48 -15.76 6.75
CA SER A 124 -2.57 -16.75 6.94
C SER A 124 -2.77 -17.17 8.39
N ARG A 125 -1.75 -17.02 9.23
CA ARG A 125 -1.82 -17.33 10.68
C ARG A 125 -2.66 -16.31 11.46
N PHE A 126 -2.72 -15.07 10.96
CA PHE A 126 -3.44 -13.97 11.63
C PHE A 126 -4.75 -13.60 10.93
N LEU A 127 -4.75 -13.69 9.62
CA LEU A 127 -5.79 -13.20 8.72
C LEU A 127 -6.18 -14.34 7.76
N PRO A 128 -6.87 -15.38 8.24
CA PRO A 128 -7.14 -16.57 7.43
C PRO A 128 -7.99 -16.25 6.20
N ALA A 129 -7.81 -17.04 5.15
CA ALA A 129 -8.69 -17.03 3.98
C ALA A 129 -10.14 -17.29 4.40
N THR A 130 -11.08 -16.64 3.71
CA THR A 130 -12.52 -16.81 3.90
C THR A 130 -13.17 -17.09 2.54
N GLY A 131 -14.49 -17.31 2.48
CA GLY A 131 -15.16 -17.64 1.23
C GLY A 131 -14.96 -16.63 0.08
N ASN A 132 -14.75 -15.36 0.40
CA ASN A 132 -14.49 -14.30 -0.59
C ASN A 132 -13.08 -13.71 -0.50
N ARG A 133 -12.18 -14.31 0.26
CA ARG A 133 -10.78 -13.86 0.42
C ARG A 133 -9.84 -15.00 0.08
N THR A 134 -9.00 -14.78 -0.91
CA THR A 134 -8.03 -15.75 -1.42
C THR A 134 -6.62 -15.18 -1.33
N MET A 135 -5.66 -16.02 -0.95
CA MET A 135 -4.24 -15.66 -0.88
C MET A 135 -3.47 -16.43 -1.94
N VAL A 136 -2.56 -15.75 -2.62
CA VAL A 136 -1.71 -16.30 -3.69
C VAL A 136 -0.25 -16.02 -3.33
N GLY A 137 0.53 -17.07 -3.11
CA GLY A 137 1.96 -16.98 -2.86
C GLY A 137 2.74 -16.85 -4.16
N SER A 138 3.00 -15.62 -4.60
CA SER A 138 3.73 -15.34 -5.85
C SER A 138 4.39 -13.96 -5.78
N SER A 139 5.55 -13.82 -6.43
CA SER A 139 6.09 -12.48 -6.70
C SER A 139 5.18 -11.74 -7.68
N MET A 140 5.02 -10.42 -7.49
CA MET A 140 4.30 -9.59 -8.46
C MET A 140 5.00 -9.52 -9.83
N LEU A 141 6.28 -9.88 -9.92
CA LEU A 141 7.02 -9.93 -11.16
C LEU A 141 6.83 -11.24 -11.93
N ASP A 142 6.25 -12.27 -11.30
CA ASP A 142 5.92 -13.54 -11.96
C ASP A 142 4.57 -13.46 -12.67
N ASP A 143 4.19 -14.52 -13.39
CA ASP A 143 2.90 -14.62 -14.09
C ASP A 143 1.89 -15.52 -13.36
N ALA A 144 2.32 -16.25 -12.35
CA ALA A 144 1.51 -17.25 -11.65
C ALA A 144 0.21 -16.69 -11.04
N TRP A 145 0.19 -15.41 -10.64
CA TRP A 145 -0.99 -14.75 -10.09
C TRP A 145 -2.04 -14.40 -11.15
N ILE A 146 -1.66 -14.32 -12.45
CA ILE A 146 -2.58 -13.92 -13.54
C ILE A 146 -3.73 -14.90 -13.66
N GLU A 147 -3.42 -16.20 -13.75
CA GLU A 147 -4.46 -17.23 -13.85
C GLU A 147 -5.33 -17.30 -12.60
N ALA A 148 -4.75 -17.20 -11.41
CA ALA A 148 -5.50 -17.20 -10.16
C ALA A 148 -6.50 -16.03 -10.08
N ILE A 149 -6.16 -14.86 -10.67
CA ILE A 149 -7.07 -13.71 -10.76
C ILE A 149 -8.13 -13.96 -11.83
N ARG A 150 -7.76 -14.47 -13.03
CA ARG A 150 -8.71 -14.76 -14.12
C ARG A 150 -9.80 -15.73 -13.71
N GLU A 151 -9.46 -16.75 -12.93
CA GLU A 151 -10.43 -17.73 -12.42
C GLU A 151 -11.50 -17.11 -11.50
N LYS A 152 -11.23 -15.96 -10.90
CA LYS A 152 -12.10 -15.30 -9.90
C LYS A 152 -12.73 -14.01 -10.39
N CYS A 153 -12.28 -13.45 -11.51
CA CYS A 153 -12.65 -12.11 -11.94
C CYS A 153 -13.33 -12.11 -13.31
N ASP A 154 -14.67 -12.01 -13.30
CA ASP A 154 -15.48 -11.87 -14.53
C ASP A 154 -15.46 -10.43 -15.08
N VAL A 155 -15.06 -9.46 -14.27
CA VAL A 155 -14.97 -8.04 -14.63
C VAL A 155 -13.60 -7.49 -14.26
N PRO A 156 -13.11 -6.43 -14.95
CA PRO A 156 -11.79 -5.85 -14.66
C PRO A 156 -11.67 -5.46 -13.17
N PRO A 157 -10.68 -6.03 -12.45
CA PRO A 157 -10.54 -5.80 -11.02
C PRO A 157 -10.02 -4.39 -10.68
N LEU A 158 -10.10 -4.03 -9.42
CA LEU A 158 -9.35 -2.93 -8.82
C LEU A 158 -8.07 -3.49 -8.21
N PHE A 159 -6.92 -3.12 -8.76
CA PHE A 159 -5.61 -3.45 -8.23
C PHE A 159 -5.17 -2.43 -7.18
N ILE A 160 -4.49 -2.91 -6.14
CA ILE A 160 -3.91 -2.09 -5.07
C ILE A 160 -2.47 -2.52 -4.84
N ALA A 161 -1.56 -1.56 -4.69
CA ALA A 161 -0.17 -1.82 -4.30
C ALA A 161 0.28 -0.72 -3.31
N GLU A 162 0.23 -1.00 -2.00
CA GLU A 162 0.67 -0.06 -0.97
C GLU A 162 2.01 -0.46 -0.37
N GLY A 163 3.00 0.44 -0.45
CA GLY A 163 4.31 0.22 0.15
C GLY A 163 5.19 -0.77 -0.60
N VAL A 164 4.83 -1.14 -1.81
CA VAL A 164 5.45 -2.21 -2.60
C VAL A 164 6.42 -1.66 -3.65
N PHE A 165 5.97 -0.70 -4.44
CA PHE A 165 6.74 -0.21 -5.61
C PHE A 165 8.08 0.42 -5.26
N TYR A 166 8.24 0.87 -4.03
CA TYR A 166 9.50 1.48 -3.55
C TYR A 166 10.74 0.60 -3.73
N PHE A 167 10.57 -0.72 -3.76
CA PHE A 167 11.66 -1.70 -3.82
C PHE A 167 12.02 -2.13 -5.24
N PHE A 168 11.30 -1.63 -6.24
CA PHE A 168 11.48 -1.99 -7.64
C PHE A 168 12.02 -0.82 -8.46
N SER A 169 12.71 -1.12 -9.57
CA SER A 169 13.10 -0.10 -10.51
C SER A 169 11.90 0.46 -11.29
N LYS A 170 12.05 1.64 -11.86
CA LYS A 170 10.99 2.26 -12.67
C LYS A 170 10.63 1.38 -13.87
N GLU A 171 11.62 0.72 -14.46
CA GLU A 171 11.45 -0.19 -15.60
C GLU A 171 10.62 -1.41 -15.22
N GLN A 172 10.90 -2.02 -14.06
CA GLN A 172 10.11 -3.14 -13.53
C GLN A 172 8.65 -2.74 -13.28
N ILE A 173 8.41 -1.54 -12.73
CA ILE A 173 7.03 -1.06 -12.49
C ILE A 173 6.31 -0.78 -13.81
N ARG A 174 6.98 -0.18 -14.81
CA ARG A 174 6.39 0.02 -16.15
C ARG A 174 6.00 -1.30 -16.78
N GLU A 175 6.87 -2.29 -16.74
CA GLU A 175 6.61 -3.62 -17.28
C GLU A 175 5.45 -4.30 -16.54
N PHE A 176 5.44 -4.23 -15.21
CA PHE A 176 4.34 -4.74 -14.40
C PHE A 176 3.00 -4.07 -14.75
N MET A 177 2.95 -2.75 -14.88
CA MET A 177 1.74 -2.03 -15.27
C MET A 177 1.28 -2.39 -16.68
N LYS A 178 2.22 -2.57 -17.62
CA LYS A 178 1.89 -3.04 -18.97
C LYS A 178 1.30 -4.45 -18.91
N ARG A 179 1.90 -5.37 -18.17
CA ARG A 179 1.41 -6.73 -17.98
C ARG A 179 0.00 -6.76 -17.36
N LEU A 180 -0.28 -5.90 -16.36
CA LEU A 180 -1.64 -5.74 -15.82
C LEU A 180 -2.62 -5.27 -16.88
N SER A 181 -2.24 -4.30 -17.69
CA SER A 181 -3.08 -3.74 -18.76
C SER A 181 -3.39 -4.79 -19.84
N ASP A 182 -2.40 -5.57 -20.23
CA ASP A 182 -2.55 -6.63 -21.25
C ASP A 182 -3.40 -7.79 -20.73
N ALA A 183 -3.24 -8.17 -19.46
CA ALA A 183 -3.97 -9.28 -18.85
C ALA A 183 -5.40 -8.92 -18.41
N PHE A 184 -5.63 -7.66 -18.02
CA PHE A 184 -6.90 -7.17 -17.43
C PHE A 184 -7.27 -5.78 -17.98
N PRO A 185 -7.60 -5.67 -19.28
CA PRO A 185 -7.96 -4.39 -19.89
C PRO A 185 -9.16 -3.76 -19.19
N GLY A 186 -9.16 -2.43 -19.06
CA GLY A 186 -10.20 -1.67 -18.35
C GLY A 186 -10.12 -1.72 -16.84
N SER A 187 -9.08 -2.33 -16.27
CA SER A 187 -8.85 -2.34 -14.83
C SER A 187 -8.34 -0.98 -14.32
N ASP A 188 -8.28 -0.86 -13.01
CA ASP A 188 -7.72 0.29 -12.31
C ASP A 188 -6.61 -0.16 -11.35
N LEU A 189 -5.60 0.69 -11.16
CA LEU A 189 -4.54 0.48 -10.19
C LEU A 189 -4.44 1.68 -9.25
N VAL A 190 -4.48 1.43 -7.94
CA VAL A 190 -4.21 2.41 -6.90
C VAL A 190 -2.91 2.04 -6.19
N PHE A 191 -1.96 2.95 -6.16
CA PHE A 191 -0.68 2.72 -5.51
C PHE A 191 -0.12 3.99 -4.89
N ASP A 192 0.86 3.85 -4.01
CA ASP A 192 1.58 4.96 -3.42
C ASP A 192 3.00 5.10 -3.96
N ALA A 193 3.50 6.31 -3.98
CA ALA A 193 4.85 6.64 -4.43
C ALA A 193 5.44 7.82 -3.66
N VAL A 194 6.75 8.01 -3.79
CA VAL A 194 7.43 9.24 -3.37
C VAL A 194 7.78 10.11 -4.58
N SER A 195 7.93 11.40 -4.33
CA SER A 195 8.45 12.31 -5.34
C SER A 195 9.94 12.09 -5.57
N SER A 196 10.40 12.37 -6.80
CA SER A 196 11.80 12.17 -7.19
C SER A 196 12.78 13.01 -6.35
N TRP A 197 12.37 14.22 -5.89
CA TRP A 197 13.21 15.03 -5.02
C TRP A 197 13.31 14.42 -3.60
N TYR A 198 12.20 13.86 -3.08
CA TYR A 198 12.19 13.20 -1.76
C TYR A 198 13.04 11.93 -1.79
N LEU A 199 12.94 11.12 -2.84
CA LEU A 199 13.77 9.93 -3.03
C LEU A 199 15.27 10.26 -2.94
N LYS A 200 15.72 11.33 -3.64
CA LYS A 200 17.11 11.78 -3.56
C LYS A 200 17.50 12.15 -2.13
N LEU A 201 16.67 12.89 -1.43
CA LEU A 201 16.90 13.30 -0.06
C LEU A 201 16.93 12.11 0.92
N ALA A 202 16.01 11.17 0.79
CA ALA A 202 15.93 9.96 1.62
C ALA A 202 17.20 9.10 1.45
N ASN A 203 17.63 8.86 0.21
CA ASN A 203 18.81 8.07 -0.09
C ASN A 203 20.13 8.75 0.36
N LEU A 204 20.17 10.08 0.44
CA LEU A 204 21.31 10.80 1.01
C LEU A 204 21.41 10.62 2.53
N ARG A 205 20.26 10.52 3.21
CA ARG A 205 20.22 10.34 4.68
C ARG A 205 20.54 8.93 5.13
N HIS A 206 20.22 7.94 4.30
CA HIS A 206 20.37 6.51 4.60
C HIS A 206 21.10 5.76 3.48
N PRO A 207 22.38 6.10 3.18
CA PRO A 207 23.09 5.56 2.02
C PRO A 207 23.38 4.06 2.10
N LEU A 208 23.38 3.49 3.31
CA LEU A 208 23.72 2.08 3.58
C LEU A 208 22.50 1.21 3.95
N SER A 209 21.28 1.71 3.78
CA SER A 209 20.09 0.92 4.06
C SER A 209 19.94 -0.26 3.08
N SER A 210 19.76 -1.46 3.60
CA SER A 210 19.48 -2.66 2.81
C SER A 210 18.16 -2.55 2.03
N SER A 211 17.26 -1.67 2.46
CA SER A 211 15.97 -1.37 1.84
C SER A 211 15.97 0.01 1.16
N ARG A 212 16.97 0.24 0.30
CA ARG A 212 17.06 1.49 -0.46
C ARG A 212 15.84 1.66 -1.37
N LEU A 213 15.20 2.84 -1.28
CA LEU A 213 14.08 3.18 -2.16
C LEU A 213 14.61 3.40 -3.59
N GLN A 214 13.91 2.82 -4.58
CA GLN A 214 14.28 2.89 -5.99
C GLN A 214 13.23 3.63 -6.83
N PHE A 215 11.95 3.45 -6.52
CA PHE A 215 10.84 4.00 -7.28
C PHE A 215 10.41 5.38 -6.80
N SER A 216 10.23 6.29 -7.74
CA SER A 216 9.66 7.62 -7.51
C SER A 216 9.00 8.15 -8.76
N LEU A 217 8.09 9.11 -8.57
CA LEU A 217 7.41 9.79 -9.65
C LEU A 217 7.73 11.29 -9.66
N ARG A 218 7.63 11.91 -10.84
CA ARG A 218 7.59 13.36 -10.99
C ARG A 218 6.30 13.91 -10.38
N SER A 219 6.25 15.21 -10.18
CA SER A 219 5.06 15.88 -9.65
C SER A 219 3.81 15.47 -10.44
N HIS A 220 2.72 15.22 -9.69
CA HIS A 220 1.43 14.80 -10.24
C HIS A 220 1.47 13.52 -11.11
N ALA A 221 2.50 12.68 -10.92
CA ALA A 221 2.70 11.43 -11.67
C ALA A 221 2.69 11.63 -13.21
N ALA A 222 3.12 12.81 -13.68
CA ALA A 222 2.98 13.28 -15.06
C ALA A 222 3.63 12.37 -16.11
N GLU A 223 4.55 11.47 -15.69
CA GLU A 223 5.20 10.52 -16.58
C GLU A 223 4.40 9.25 -16.87
N ILE A 224 3.35 8.95 -16.11
CA ILE A 224 2.59 7.70 -16.27
C ILE A 224 1.93 7.60 -17.67
N PRO A 225 1.27 8.65 -18.19
CA PRO A 225 0.76 8.62 -19.56
C PRO A 225 1.85 8.49 -20.64
N GLU A 226 3.10 8.84 -20.31
CA GLU A 226 4.24 8.67 -21.23
C GLU A 226 4.71 7.21 -21.31
N TRP A 227 4.37 6.38 -20.33
CA TRP A 227 4.77 4.97 -20.30
C TRP A 227 3.97 4.09 -21.25
N ASP A 228 2.69 4.38 -21.38
CA ASP A 228 1.78 3.81 -22.36
C ASP A 228 0.64 4.81 -22.62
N ALA A 229 0.33 5.02 -23.87
CA ALA A 229 -0.70 6.00 -24.30
C ALA A 229 -2.13 5.66 -23.83
N GLY A 230 -2.33 4.48 -23.24
CA GLY A 230 -3.61 4.07 -22.66
C GLY A 230 -3.74 4.33 -21.17
N PHE A 231 -2.64 4.63 -20.46
CA PHE A 231 -2.69 4.89 -19.02
C PHE A 231 -3.21 6.31 -18.74
N GLY A 232 -4.29 6.40 -17.98
CA GLY A 232 -4.90 7.66 -17.57
C GLY A 232 -4.86 7.85 -16.06
N ILE A 233 -4.35 9.00 -15.58
CA ILE A 233 -4.42 9.35 -14.17
C ILE A 233 -5.86 9.77 -13.86
N LYS A 234 -6.57 8.96 -13.07
CA LYS A 234 -7.94 9.23 -12.62
C LYS A 234 -7.99 10.04 -11.34
N ASN A 235 -7.01 9.84 -10.45
CA ASN A 235 -6.88 10.60 -9.21
C ASN A 235 -5.42 10.69 -8.77
N TYR A 236 -5.09 11.77 -8.06
CA TYR A 236 -3.79 12.03 -7.47
C TYR A 236 -3.96 12.76 -6.15
N ILE A 237 -3.41 12.23 -5.07
CA ILE A 237 -3.53 12.80 -3.73
C ILE A 237 -2.14 12.91 -3.11
N GLY A 238 -1.63 14.14 -2.95
CA GLY A 238 -0.48 14.39 -2.10
C GLY A 238 -0.86 14.21 -0.63
N PHE A 239 -0.02 13.55 0.18
CA PHE A 239 -0.36 13.36 1.60
C PHE A 239 -0.60 14.68 2.31
N GLY A 240 0.21 15.71 2.01
CA GLY A 240 0.06 17.02 2.61
C GLY A 240 -1.22 17.77 2.23
N ASP A 241 -1.96 17.33 1.22
CA ASP A 241 -3.26 17.89 0.82
C ASP A 241 -4.45 17.05 1.31
N SER A 242 -4.17 15.94 1.97
CA SER A 242 -5.23 15.05 2.45
C SER A 242 -5.86 15.54 3.76
N PRO A 243 -7.17 15.34 3.97
CA PRO A 243 -7.81 15.58 5.26
C PRO A 243 -7.18 14.77 6.41
N ALA A 244 -6.61 13.60 6.11
CA ALA A 244 -5.89 12.79 7.09
C ALA A 244 -4.65 13.50 7.63
N TYR A 245 -3.94 14.26 6.80
CA TYR A 245 -2.82 15.08 7.23
C TYR A 245 -3.27 16.28 8.07
N ASP A 246 -4.34 16.96 7.66
CA ASP A 246 -4.90 18.10 8.38
C ASP A 246 -5.36 17.71 9.78
N HIS A 247 -5.95 16.52 9.93
CA HIS A 247 -6.37 15.96 11.19
C HIS A 247 -5.25 15.94 12.25
N VAL A 248 -4.02 15.66 11.84
CA VAL A 248 -2.87 15.48 12.72
C VAL A 248 -1.75 16.51 12.54
N ILE A 249 -1.99 17.57 11.79
CA ILE A 249 -0.97 18.58 11.51
C ILE A 249 -0.35 19.18 12.78
N HIS A 250 -1.12 19.23 13.86
CA HIS A 250 -0.67 19.72 15.17
C HIS A 250 0.39 18.84 15.83
N ARG A 251 0.48 17.55 15.44
CA ARG A 251 1.47 16.58 15.93
C ARG A 251 2.84 16.76 15.26
N PHE A 252 2.86 17.38 14.08
CA PHE A 252 4.13 17.61 13.36
C PHE A 252 4.91 18.80 13.95
N PRO A 253 6.26 18.75 13.93
CA PRO A 253 7.12 19.85 14.33
C PRO A 253 6.77 21.16 13.58
N MET A 254 6.94 22.30 14.26
CA MET A 254 6.60 23.62 13.72
C MET A 254 7.20 23.86 12.33
N TRP A 255 8.47 23.49 12.13
CA TRP A 255 9.16 23.70 10.84
C TRP A 255 8.48 22.92 9.69
N LYS A 256 7.95 21.70 9.93
CA LYS A 256 7.20 20.96 8.90
C LYS A 256 5.87 21.63 8.58
N ARG A 257 5.19 22.15 9.59
CA ARG A 257 3.92 22.89 9.42
C ARG A 257 4.14 24.18 8.61
N VAL A 258 5.23 24.89 8.87
CA VAL A 258 5.62 26.08 8.11
C VAL A 258 6.03 25.68 6.69
N LEU A 259 6.89 24.67 6.52
CA LEU A 259 7.35 24.19 5.22
C LEU A 259 6.16 23.82 4.31
N ARG A 260 5.14 23.13 4.84
CA ARG A 260 3.92 22.82 4.09
C ARG A 260 3.22 24.06 3.55
N LYS A 261 3.23 25.18 4.29
CA LYS A 261 2.59 26.44 3.88
C LYS A 261 3.38 27.17 2.81
N ILE A 262 4.70 27.24 2.95
CA ILE A 262 5.58 28.04 2.08
C ILE A 262 6.13 27.28 0.87
N CYS A 263 6.14 25.95 0.93
CA CYS A 263 6.63 25.08 -0.15
C CYS A 263 5.55 24.07 -0.56
N PRO A 264 4.70 24.37 -1.54
CA PRO A 264 3.65 23.45 -2.01
C PRO A 264 4.17 22.08 -2.40
N TYR A 265 5.37 22.00 -2.97
CA TYR A 265 6.01 20.73 -3.34
C TYR A 265 6.20 19.77 -2.17
N SER A 266 6.35 20.29 -0.93
CA SER A 266 6.49 19.45 0.27
C SER A 266 5.23 18.63 0.57
N ARG A 267 4.07 19.05 0.09
CA ARG A 267 2.79 18.36 0.24
C ARG A 267 2.71 17.08 -0.58
N HIS A 268 3.53 17.01 -1.64
CA HIS A 268 3.60 15.90 -2.59
C HIS A 268 4.87 15.07 -2.42
N ALA A 269 5.53 15.14 -1.25
CA ALA A 269 6.67 14.27 -0.94
C ALA A 269 6.27 12.79 -1.03
N PHE A 270 5.09 12.48 -0.53
CA PHE A 270 4.40 11.20 -0.64
C PHE A 270 3.06 11.43 -1.35
N MET A 271 2.64 10.47 -2.16
CA MET A 271 1.42 10.57 -2.95
C MET A 271 0.74 9.21 -3.10
N VAL A 272 -0.57 9.25 -3.31
CA VAL A 272 -1.37 8.13 -3.80
C VAL A 272 -1.84 8.47 -5.20
N VAL A 273 -1.73 7.50 -6.11
CA VAL A 273 -2.08 7.66 -7.52
C VAL A 273 -3.10 6.59 -7.91
N HIS A 274 -4.15 6.99 -8.61
CA HIS A 274 -5.13 6.11 -9.22
C HIS A 274 -4.99 6.20 -10.73
N VAL A 275 -4.64 5.08 -11.36
CA VAL A 275 -4.45 4.95 -12.80
C VAL A 275 -5.53 4.05 -13.37
N GLY A 276 -6.18 4.49 -14.44
CA GLY A 276 -7.04 3.65 -15.29
C GLY A 276 -6.23 3.06 -16.44
N MET A 277 -6.47 1.80 -16.73
CA MET A 277 -5.88 1.09 -17.85
C MET A 277 -6.84 1.11 -19.06
N PRO A 278 -6.34 1.04 -20.30
CA PRO A 278 -7.19 1.04 -21.48
C PRO A 278 -8.15 -0.16 -21.48
N ALA A 279 -9.37 0.06 -22.01
CA ALA A 279 -10.39 -0.99 -22.07
C ALA A 279 -10.15 -2.01 -23.20
N GLU A 280 -9.30 -1.69 -24.16
CA GLU A 280 -8.96 -2.58 -25.30
C GLU A 280 -7.47 -2.85 -25.30
N VAL A 281 -7.11 -4.11 -25.55
CA VAL A 281 -5.72 -4.48 -25.82
C VAL A 281 -5.36 -3.94 -27.20
N ARG A 282 -4.45 -2.98 -27.27
CA ARG A 282 -3.96 -2.50 -28.55
C ARG A 282 -3.14 -3.62 -29.21
N GLN A 283 -3.60 -4.09 -30.35
CA GLN A 283 -2.75 -4.93 -31.22
C GLN A 283 -1.53 -4.09 -31.62
N ALA A 284 -0.35 -4.59 -31.28
CA ALA A 284 0.94 -3.98 -31.60
C ALA A 284 1.26 -4.18 -33.11
#